data_1caf53de3b7641b5b95b8857e8288090
#
_entry.id   1caf53de3b7641b5b95b8857e8288090
#
_cell.length_a   1.000
_cell.length_b   1.000
_cell.length_c   1.000
_cell.angle_alpha   90.00
_cell.angle_beta   90.00
_cell.angle_gamma   90.00
#
_symmetry.space_group_name_H-M   'P 1'
#
loop_
_entity.id
_entity.type
_entity.pdbx_description
1 polymer ?
#
loop_
_entity_poly.entity_id
_entity_poly.type
_entity_poly.pdbx_seq_one_letter_code
_entity_poly.pdbx_strand_id
1 'polypeptide(L)'
;VVTGYMLCGAAGMLVGGFLVGRVQRLEKIISVCLLGSAALLVVVASGLLPGMVALVVASVAGLGTGLAGPSRDMLIKRAAPPGATGRVYGTVYSGLDLGFCLAAPVFGAMLDHGMTAGIFYGSALTLGLSVVSAALVGVGVAARAARPVAATV
;
A
#
# COMPACT_ATOMS: atom_id res chain seq x y z
N VAL A 1 5.85 0.26 -18.95
CA VAL A 1 5.90 -0.04 -17.51
C VAL A 1 4.64 0.49 -16.82
N VAL A 2 4.37 1.80 -16.87
CA VAL A 2 3.26 2.45 -16.15
C VAL A 2 1.90 1.82 -16.48
N THR A 3 1.59 1.64 -17.76
CA THR A 3 0.31 1.04 -18.19
C THR A 3 0.12 -0.37 -17.65
N GLY A 4 1.16 -1.22 -17.73
CA GLY A 4 1.12 -2.58 -17.18
C GLY A 4 0.92 -2.59 -15.66
N TYR A 5 1.65 -1.73 -14.95
CA TYR A 5 1.51 -1.54 -13.51
C TYR A 5 0.08 -1.13 -13.13
N MET A 6 -0.51 -0.16 -13.83
CA MET A 6 -1.87 0.33 -13.57
C MET A 6 -2.93 -0.72 -13.85
N LEU A 7 -2.81 -1.46 -14.96
CA LEU A 7 -3.75 -2.55 -15.30
C LEU A 7 -3.70 -3.69 -14.29
N CYS A 8 -2.49 -4.12 -13.91
CA CYS A 8 -2.32 -5.13 -12.87
C CYS A 8 -2.81 -4.62 -11.51
N GLY A 9 -2.62 -3.34 -11.20
CA GLY A 9 -3.13 -2.69 -9.99
C GLY A 9 -4.66 -2.71 -9.95
N ALA A 10 -5.32 -2.37 -11.06
CA ALA A 10 -6.77 -2.43 -11.16
C ALA A 10 -7.31 -3.87 -10.99
N ALA A 11 -6.68 -4.85 -11.62
CA ALA A 11 -7.01 -6.26 -11.42
C ALA A 11 -6.80 -6.68 -9.96
N GLY A 12 -5.71 -6.24 -9.33
CA GLY A 12 -5.42 -6.47 -7.92
C GLY A 12 -6.50 -5.89 -7.01
N MET A 13 -7.00 -4.69 -7.29
CA MET A 13 -8.11 -4.07 -6.53
C MET A 13 -9.38 -4.91 -6.59
N LEU A 14 -9.75 -5.41 -7.77
CA LEU A 14 -10.93 -6.27 -7.92
C LEU A 14 -10.79 -7.54 -7.09
N VAL A 15 -9.67 -8.24 -7.22
CA VAL A 15 -9.40 -9.48 -6.46
C VAL A 15 -9.32 -9.17 -4.95
N GLY A 16 -8.65 -8.09 -4.56
CA GLY A 16 -8.55 -7.64 -3.19
C GLY A 16 -9.90 -7.34 -2.54
N GLY A 17 -10.82 -6.73 -3.29
CA GLY A 17 -12.19 -6.45 -2.84
C GLY A 17 -12.95 -7.73 -2.46
N PHE A 18 -12.84 -8.79 -3.26
CA PHE A 18 -13.44 -10.09 -2.93
C PHE A 18 -12.76 -10.77 -1.73
N LEU A 19 -11.45 -10.59 -1.58
CA LEU A 19 -10.67 -11.25 -0.53
C LEU A 19 -10.92 -10.63 0.85
N VAL A 20 -11.09 -9.30 0.92
CA VAL A 20 -11.29 -8.55 2.16
C VAL A 20 -12.47 -9.05 3.00
N GLY A 21 -13.56 -9.47 2.35
CA GLY A 21 -14.74 -10.02 3.03
C GLY A 21 -14.51 -11.37 3.72
N ARG A 22 -13.46 -12.09 3.35
CA ARG A 22 -13.16 -13.46 3.82
C ARG A 22 -12.01 -13.54 4.83
N VAL A 23 -11.26 -12.46 5.02
CA VAL A 23 -10.03 -12.47 5.83
C VAL A 23 -10.19 -11.59 7.06
N GLN A 24 -9.78 -12.13 8.21
CA GLN A 24 -9.84 -11.41 9.49
C GLN A 24 -8.59 -10.56 9.76
N ARG A 25 -7.42 -10.99 9.28
CA ARG A 25 -6.13 -10.31 9.51
C ARG A 25 -5.71 -9.50 8.29
N LEU A 26 -6.32 -8.34 8.13
CA LEU A 26 -6.07 -7.45 6.99
C LEU A 26 -4.64 -6.92 6.95
N GLU A 27 -4.05 -6.66 8.13
CA GLU A 27 -2.67 -6.18 8.28
C GLU A 27 -1.65 -7.15 7.66
N LYS A 28 -1.91 -8.46 7.73
CA LYS A 28 -1.03 -9.46 7.11
C LYS A 28 -1.09 -9.43 5.59
N ILE A 29 -2.29 -9.28 5.02
CA ILE A 29 -2.44 -9.17 3.56
C ILE A 29 -1.72 -7.92 3.07
N ILE A 30 -1.94 -6.78 3.73
CA ILE A 30 -1.28 -5.52 3.39
C ILE A 30 0.23 -5.71 3.44
N SER A 31 0.75 -6.26 4.54
CA SER A 31 2.19 -6.44 4.72
C SER A 31 2.80 -7.36 3.67
N VAL A 32 2.20 -8.51 3.40
CA VAL A 32 2.72 -9.47 2.40
C VAL A 32 2.67 -8.88 1.00
N CYS A 33 1.56 -8.25 0.61
CA CYS A 33 1.41 -7.67 -0.71
C CYS A 33 2.36 -6.48 -0.93
N LEU A 34 2.48 -5.57 0.05
CA LEU A 34 3.35 -4.40 -0.09
C LEU A 34 4.83 -4.76 -0.01
N LEU A 35 5.24 -5.66 0.88
CA LEU A 35 6.62 -6.15 0.94
C LEU A 35 7.00 -6.92 -0.31
N GLY A 36 6.10 -7.77 -0.81
CA GLY A 36 6.30 -8.46 -2.08
C GLY A 36 6.48 -7.49 -3.24
N SER A 37 5.62 -6.47 -3.34
CA SER A 37 5.75 -5.42 -4.36
C SER A 37 7.04 -4.61 -4.19
N ALA A 38 7.41 -4.26 -2.96
CA ALA A 38 8.67 -3.54 -2.69
C ALA A 38 9.89 -4.36 -3.12
N ALA A 39 9.91 -5.66 -2.80
CA ALA A 39 10.99 -6.57 -3.22
C ALA A 39 11.10 -6.65 -4.75
N LEU A 40 9.98 -6.78 -5.46
CA LEU A 40 9.96 -6.80 -6.92
C LEU A 40 10.49 -5.48 -7.51
N LEU A 41 10.13 -4.33 -6.94
CA LEU A 41 10.64 -3.03 -7.40
C LEU A 41 12.14 -2.87 -7.14
N VAL A 42 12.65 -3.38 -6.02
CA VAL A 42 14.11 -3.39 -5.74
C VAL A 42 14.84 -4.27 -6.77
N VAL A 43 14.29 -5.42 -7.13
CA VAL A 43 14.86 -6.29 -8.17
C VAL A 43 14.88 -5.59 -9.53
N VAL A 44 13.83 -4.86 -9.88
CA VAL A 44 13.80 -4.03 -11.10
C VAL A 44 14.87 -2.92 -11.04
N ALA A 45 14.99 -2.26 -9.88
CA ALA A 45 15.95 -1.18 -9.66
C ALA A 45 17.41 -1.62 -9.80
N SER A 46 17.72 -2.88 -9.46
CA SER A 46 19.07 -3.44 -9.54
C SER A 46 19.63 -3.52 -10.97
N GLY A 47 18.78 -3.38 -11.99
CA GLY A 47 19.19 -3.44 -13.39
C GLY A 47 19.63 -4.83 -13.89
N LEU A 48 19.49 -5.87 -13.05
CA LEU A 48 19.89 -7.24 -13.38
C LEU A 48 18.99 -7.92 -14.41
N LEU A 49 17.77 -7.37 -14.63
CA LEU A 49 16.77 -7.97 -15.48
C LEU A 49 16.79 -7.39 -16.90
N PRO A 50 16.66 -8.24 -17.95
CA PRO A 50 16.42 -7.77 -19.31
C PRO A 50 15.15 -6.88 -19.36
N GLY A 51 15.14 -5.86 -20.22
CA GLY A 51 14.09 -4.85 -20.26
C GLY A 51 12.65 -5.39 -20.29
N MET A 52 12.39 -6.46 -21.07
CA MET A 52 11.06 -7.09 -21.14
C MET A 52 10.69 -7.77 -19.81
N VAL A 53 11.63 -8.45 -19.16
CA VAL A 53 11.39 -9.11 -17.87
C VAL A 53 11.17 -8.06 -16.78
N ALA A 54 11.96 -6.99 -16.76
CA ALA A 54 11.80 -5.87 -15.84
C ALA A 54 10.39 -5.24 -15.96
N LEU A 55 9.88 -5.12 -17.19
CA LEU A 55 8.53 -4.60 -17.45
C LEU A 55 7.45 -5.51 -16.85
N VAL A 56 7.57 -6.82 -17.02
CA VAL A 56 6.62 -7.79 -16.45
C VAL A 56 6.69 -7.78 -14.94
N VAL A 57 7.89 -7.81 -14.35
CA VAL A 57 8.09 -7.81 -12.90
C VAL A 57 7.53 -6.53 -12.27
N ALA A 58 7.78 -5.37 -12.88
CA ALA A 58 7.20 -4.11 -12.43
C ALA A 58 5.66 -4.11 -12.51
N SER A 59 5.08 -4.72 -13.56
CA SER A 59 3.62 -4.85 -13.69
C SER A 59 3.03 -5.74 -12.60
N VAL A 60 3.68 -6.86 -12.28
CA VAL A 60 3.27 -7.75 -11.17
C VAL A 60 3.34 -7.05 -9.81
N ALA A 61 4.32 -6.17 -9.60
CA ALA A 61 4.37 -5.32 -8.39
C ALA A 61 3.11 -4.45 -8.26
N GLY A 62 2.55 -3.96 -9.38
CA GLY A 62 1.27 -3.25 -9.39
C GLY A 62 0.10 -4.09 -8.88
N LEU A 63 0.06 -5.37 -9.17
CA LEU A 63 -0.98 -6.28 -8.67
C LEU A 63 -0.94 -6.38 -7.14
N GLY A 64 0.23 -6.48 -6.53
CA GLY A 64 0.39 -6.53 -5.08
C GLY A 64 -0.07 -5.23 -4.40
N THR A 65 0.29 -4.06 -4.94
CA THR A 65 -0.17 -2.77 -4.42
C THR A 65 -1.68 -2.61 -4.58
N GLY A 66 -2.26 -3.08 -5.69
CA GLY A 66 -3.71 -3.09 -5.91
C GLY A 66 -4.46 -3.97 -4.92
N LEU A 67 -3.98 -5.18 -4.65
CA LEU A 67 -4.55 -6.10 -3.64
C LEU A 67 -4.56 -5.49 -2.24
N ALA A 68 -3.55 -4.71 -1.89
CA ALA A 68 -3.44 -4.05 -0.59
C ALA A 68 -4.48 -2.92 -0.39
N GLY A 69 -4.96 -2.29 -1.47
CA GLY A 69 -5.86 -1.14 -1.42
C GLY A 69 -7.14 -1.38 -0.61
N PRO A 70 -8.02 -2.31 -1.01
CA PRO A 70 -9.25 -2.61 -0.28
C PRO A 70 -9.03 -3.08 1.15
N SER A 71 -7.95 -3.83 1.38
CA SER A 71 -7.55 -4.29 2.72
C SER A 71 -7.19 -3.11 3.63
N ARG A 72 -6.46 -2.12 3.10
CA ARG A 72 -6.11 -0.89 3.81
C ARG A 72 -7.37 -0.09 4.17
N ASP A 73 -8.28 0.09 3.22
CA ASP A 73 -9.50 0.85 3.45
C ASP A 73 -10.39 0.20 4.51
N MET A 74 -10.50 -1.11 4.50
CA MET A 74 -11.21 -1.85 5.53
C MET A 74 -10.51 -1.75 6.90
N LEU A 75 -9.18 -1.75 6.94
CA LEU A 75 -8.41 -1.56 8.17
C LEU A 75 -8.67 -0.17 8.77
N ILE A 76 -8.68 0.87 7.94
CA ILE A 76 -9.02 2.25 8.35
C ILE A 76 -10.44 2.28 8.94
N LYS A 77 -11.41 1.64 8.27
CA LYS A 77 -12.79 1.56 8.74
C LYS A 77 -12.89 0.88 10.11
N ARG A 78 -12.16 -0.22 10.32
CA ARG A 78 -12.14 -0.93 11.61
C ARG A 78 -11.42 -0.16 12.71
N ALA A 79 -10.45 0.67 12.36
CA ALA A 79 -9.71 1.50 13.31
C ALA A 79 -10.49 2.76 13.74
N ALA A 80 -11.45 3.21 12.93
CA ALA A 80 -12.23 4.40 13.19
C ALA A 80 -13.17 4.21 14.39
N PRO A 81 -13.25 5.18 15.34
CA PRO A 81 -14.24 5.18 16.40
C PRO A 81 -15.68 5.26 15.85
N PRO A 82 -16.67 4.74 16.57
CA PRO A 82 -18.07 4.87 16.17
C PRO A 82 -18.45 6.34 15.91
N GLY A 83 -19.07 6.61 14.76
CA GLY A 83 -19.50 7.97 14.35
C GLY A 83 -18.39 8.86 13.77
N ALA A 84 -17.11 8.48 13.85
CA ALA A 84 -15.98 9.28 13.37
C ALA A 84 -15.37 8.78 12.05
N THR A 85 -15.98 7.81 11.38
CA THR A 85 -15.44 7.17 10.18
C THR A 85 -15.10 8.18 9.09
N GLY A 86 -15.98 9.13 8.80
CA GLY A 86 -15.73 10.17 7.78
C GLY A 86 -14.54 11.07 8.12
N ARG A 87 -14.37 11.43 9.39
CA ARG A 87 -13.24 12.25 9.85
C ARG A 87 -11.90 11.51 9.70
N VAL A 88 -11.89 10.22 10.06
CA VAL A 88 -10.68 9.39 9.93
C VAL A 88 -10.32 9.21 8.45
N TYR A 89 -11.30 8.88 7.60
CA TYR A 89 -11.08 8.80 6.16
C TYR A 89 -10.56 10.13 5.59
N GLY A 90 -11.18 11.25 5.93
CA GLY A 90 -10.74 12.58 5.49
C GLY A 90 -9.27 12.83 5.82
N THR A 91 -8.85 12.56 7.05
CA THR A 91 -7.45 12.74 7.48
C THR A 91 -6.49 11.81 6.71
N VAL A 92 -6.84 10.53 6.55
CA VAL A 92 -5.97 9.57 5.84
C VAL A 92 -5.86 9.91 4.36
N TYR A 93 -6.97 10.25 3.71
CA TYR A 93 -6.96 10.61 2.28
C TYR A 93 -6.29 11.96 2.03
N SER A 94 -6.41 12.95 2.93
CA SER A 94 -5.62 14.18 2.83
C SER A 94 -4.11 13.91 2.87
N GLY A 95 -3.68 12.95 3.69
CA GLY A 95 -2.28 12.49 3.70
C GLY A 95 -1.87 11.82 2.38
N LEU A 96 -2.76 11.04 1.78
CA LEU A 96 -2.55 10.40 0.48
C LEU A 96 -2.40 11.47 -0.63
N ASP A 97 -3.31 12.44 -0.67
CA ASP A 97 -3.28 13.53 -1.65
C ASP A 97 -2.01 14.37 -1.52
N LEU A 98 -1.61 14.70 -0.29
CA LEU A 98 -0.35 15.40 -0.01
C LEU A 98 0.85 14.56 -0.51
N GLY A 99 0.82 13.25 -0.29
CA GLY A 99 1.83 12.33 -0.79
C GLY A 99 1.94 12.36 -2.32
N PHE A 100 0.82 12.35 -3.05
CA PHE A 100 0.82 12.48 -4.50
C PHE A 100 1.34 13.84 -4.98
N CYS A 101 0.95 14.93 -4.31
CA CYS A 101 1.44 16.28 -4.64
C CYS A 101 2.96 16.39 -4.46
N LEU A 102 3.54 15.75 -3.46
CA LEU A 102 4.97 15.77 -3.20
C LEU A 102 5.75 14.78 -4.07
N ALA A 103 5.18 13.61 -4.35
CA ALA A 103 5.85 12.57 -5.14
C ALA A 103 6.12 13.02 -6.58
N ALA A 104 5.18 13.73 -7.20
CA ALA A 104 5.33 14.15 -8.59
C ALA A 104 6.57 15.03 -8.85
N PRO A 105 6.81 16.13 -8.12
CA PRO A 105 8.02 16.95 -8.33
C PRO A 105 9.30 16.21 -7.90
N VAL A 106 9.25 15.41 -6.83
CA VAL A 106 10.43 14.67 -6.37
C VAL A 106 10.86 13.64 -7.40
N PHE A 107 9.95 12.79 -7.86
CA PHE A 107 10.27 11.78 -8.87
C PHE A 107 10.53 12.38 -10.25
N GLY A 108 9.88 13.50 -10.59
CA GLY A 108 10.17 14.28 -11.80
C GLY A 108 11.62 14.77 -11.81
N ALA A 109 12.07 15.43 -10.73
CA ALA A 109 13.44 15.88 -10.60
C ALA A 109 14.46 14.72 -10.64
N MET A 110 14.14 13.59 -10.02
CA MET A 110 15.00 12.39 -10.11
C MET A 110 15.13 11.87 -11.55
N LEU A 111 14.04 11.95 -12.32
CA LEU A 111 14.04 11.54 -13.74
C LEU A 111 14.86 12.50 -14.59
N ASP A 112 14.72 13.80 -14.37
CA ASP A 112 15.47 14.84 -15.09
C ASP A 112 16.97 14.72 -14.86
N HIS A 113 17.39 14.26 -13.68
CA HIS A 113 18.80 13.96 -13.36
C HIS A 113 19.25 12.55 -13.75
N GLY A 114 18.44 11.79 -14.50
CA GLY A 114 18.79 10.44 -14.96
C GLY A 114 18.80 9.36 -13.88
N MET A 115 18.29 9.66 -12.68
CA MET A 115 18.28 8.72 -11.54
C MET A 115 17.06 7.78 -11.58
N THR A 116 16.89 7.05 -12.70
CA THR A 116 15.76 6.15 -12.91
C THR A 116 15.64 5.05 -11.85
N ALA A 117 16.77 4.45 -11.45
CA ALA A 117 16.80 3.45 -10.38
C ALA A 117 16.34 4.03 -9.04
N GLY A 118 16.61 5.31 -8.77
CA GLY A 118 16.19 6.01 -7.56
C GLY A 118 14.69 6.05 -7.38
N ILE A 119 13.92 6.13 -8.47
CA ILE A 119 12.46 6.10 -8.44
C ILE A 119 11.94 4.77 -7.89
N PHE A 120 12.51 3.65 -8.35
CA PHE A 120 12.13 2.32 -7.89
C PHE A 120 12.53 2.08 -6.42
N TYR A 121 13.73 2.52 -6.02
CA TYR A 121 14.17 2.44 -4.62
C TYR A 121 13.32 3.33 -3.71
N GLY A 122 13.02 4.56 -4.13
CA GLY A 122 12.12 5.47 -3.40
C GLY A 122 10.72 4.89 -3.24
N SER A 123 10.17 4.30 -4.29
CA SER A 123 8.88 3.62 -4.23
C SER A 123 8.91 2.40 -3.30
N ALA A 124 9.96 1.59 -3.35
CA ALA A 124 10.12 0.44 -2.45
C ALA A 124 10.23 0.87 -0.98
N LEU A 125 10.95 1.96 -0.70
CA LEU A 125 11.07 2.53 0.65
C LEU A 125 9.71 3.00 1.18
N THR A 126 8.95 3.74 0.38
CA THR A 126 7.62 4.21 0.79
C THR A 126 6.63 3.07 1.02
N LEU A 127 6.70 2.00 0.21
CA LEU A 127 5.92 0.78 0.46
C LEU A 127 6.33 0.11 1.78
N GLY A 128 7.61 0.04 2.09
CA GLY A 128 8.11 -0.47 3.36
C GLY A 128 7.59 0.32 4.55
N LEU A 129 7.64 1.66 4.49
CA LEU A 129 7.08 2.54 5.52
C LEU A 129 5.56 2.34 5.68
N SER A 130 4.85 2.12 4.59
CA SER A 130 3.41 1.82 4.61
C SER A 130 3.09 0.52 5.35
N VAL A 131 3.96 -0.50 5.23
CA VAL A 131 3.82 -1.75 5.98
C VAL A 131 3.97 -1.52 7.48
N VAL A 132 4.96 -0.73 7.90
CA VAL A 132 5.14 -0.39 9.32
C VAL A 132 3.90 0.33 9.86
N SER A 133 3.38 1.31 9.13
CA SER A 133 2.16 2.03 9.51
C SER A 133 0.96 1.10 9.62
N ALA A 134 0.75 0.21 8.66
CA ALA A 134 -0.35 -0.77 8.68
C ALA A 134 -0.24 -1.75 9.85
N ALA A 135 0.98 -2.21 10.17
CA ALA A 135 1.23 -3.09 11.30
C ALA A 135 0.91 -2.40 12.65
N LEU A 136 1.33 -1.14 12.82
CA LEU A 136 1.04 -0.37 14.03
C LEU A 136 -0.47 -0.16 14.22
N VAL A 137 -1.20 0.16 13.15
CA VAL A 137 -2.66 0.30 13.20
C VAL A 137 -3.31 -1.04 13.51
N GLY A 138 -2.86 -2.14 12.89
CA GLY A 138 -3.37 -3.49 13.12
C GLY A 138 -3.23 -3.92 14.59
N VAL A 139 -2.06 -3.66 15.20
CA VAL A 139 -1.84 -3.92 16.63
C VAL A 139 -2.79 -3.08 17.49
N GLY A 140 -2.98 -1.81 17.17
CA GLY A 140 -3.90 -0.92 17.89
C GLY A 140 -5.36 -1.39 17.82
N VAL A 141 -5.81 -1.86 16.66
CA VAL A 141 -7.16 -2.43 16.47
C VAL A 141 -7.33 -3.72 17.28
N ALA A 142 -6.35 -4.62 17.22
CA ALA A 142 -6.37 -5.87 17.98
C ALA A 142 -6.40 -5.62 19.51
N ALA A 143 -5.62 -4.67 20.00
CA ALA A 143 -5.59 -4.30 21.41
C ALA A 143 -6.92 -3.70 21.90
N ARG A 144 -7.62 -2.93 21.05
CA ARG A 144 -8.97 -2.42 21.37
C ARG A 144 -10.02 -3.53 21.42
N ALA A 145 -9.95 -4.49 20.47
CA ALA A 145 -10.86 -5.62 20.43
C ALA A 145 -10.69 -6.57 21.64
N ALA A 146 -9.48 -6.63 22.21
CA ALA A 146 -9.18 -7.45 23.37
C ALA A 146 -9.56 -6.81 24.72
N ARG A 147 -9.93 -5.52 24.76
CA ARG A 147 -10.41 -4.88 25.98
C ARG A 147 -11.86 -5.30 26.23
N PRO A 148 -12.19 -5.93 27.38
CA PRO A 148 -13.57 -6.21 27.74
C PRO A 148 -14.32 -4.87 27.80
N VAL A 149 -15.51 -4.84 27.19
CA VAL A 149 -16.45 -3.72 27.43
C VAL A 149 -16.71 -3.71 28.92
N ALA A 150 -16.11 -2.75 29.64
CA ALA A 150 -16.45 -2.52 31.04
C ALA A 150 -17.96 -2.28 31.07
N ALA A 151 -18.69 -3.22 31.66
CA ALA A 151 -20.11 -3.11 31.85
C ALA A 151 -20.35 -1.82 32.66
N THR A 152 -20.86 -0.81 31.99
CA THR A 152 -21.47 0.32 32.66
C THR A 152 -22.77 -0.21 33.29
N VAL A 153 -22.69 -0.52 34.56
CA VAL A 153 -23.84 -0.70 35.44
C VAL A 153 -24.44 0.66 35.72
#